data_ac1c3f52587b0c9e1d03d4b37416b4b2
#
_entry.id   ac1c3f52587b0c9e1d03d4b37416b4b2
#
_cell.length_a   1.000
_cell.length_b   1.000
_cell.length_c   1.000
_cell.angle_alpha   90.00
_cell.angle_beta   90.00
_cell.angle_gamma   90.00
#
_symmetry.space_group_name_H-M   'P 1'
#
loop_
_entity.id
_entity.type
_entity.pdbx_description
1 polymer ?
#
loop_
_entity_poly.entity_id
_entity_poly.type
_entity_poly.pdbx_seq_one_letter_code
_entity_poly.pdbx_strand_id
1 'polypeptide(L)'
;MRRFNARRDDAEILPLIEAVMKERPSYGYKRVTAMVNKRFGRTYNRKRIYRLMRKGGLLLPRQPVNRAQHLGTGKVMVPRPNMRWCSDCFEIKCWNDERVHVAFAMDCCDREVIHFLASRTDIFSNDIQQLMLESVERRFGKPRVLHPIQWLTDRGSVYISKHTQELATRLGLRPCFTAAYSPASNGMAEALVASFKRDYIYVNDCESADLVLSLLPSWFADYNEQATHSALTMRSPREYRRALNLVG
;
A
#
# COMPACT_ATOMS: atom_id res chain seq x y z
N MET A 1 -13.39 36.85 -8.44
CA MET A 1 -12.58 35.91 -9.20
C MET A 1 -11.09 36.23 -8.98
N ARG A 2 -10.31 35.37 -8.23
CA ARG A 2 -8.88 35.65 -8.06
C ARG A 2 -8.15 35.34 -9.36
N ARG A 3 -7.56 36.35 -10.04
CA ARG A 3 -6.68 36.17 -11.20
C ARG A 3 -5.43 35.38 -10.75
N PHE A 4 -5.26 34.19 -11.27
CA PHE A 4 -4.03 33.41 -11.07
C PHE A 4 -3.00 33.89 -12.10
N ASN A 5 -2.03 34.69 -11.66
CA ASN A 5 -0.95 35.15 -12.55
C ASN A 5 -0.13 33.94 -13.03
N ALA A 6 -0.01 33.77 -14.34
CA ALA A 6 0.92 32.83 -14.94
C ALA A 6 2.35 33.29 -14.60
N ARG A 7 3.21 32.34 -14.21
CA ARG A 7 4.65 32.60 -13.99
C ARG A 7 5.42 32.20 -15.25
N ARG A 8 6.54 32.87 -15.53
CA ARG A 8 7.35 32.62 -16.72
C ARG A 8 7.78 31.15 -16.90
N ASP A 9 8.04 30.46 -15.81
CA ASP A 9 8.50 29.05 -15.77
C ASP A 9 7.35 28.01 -15.68
N ASP A 10 6.08 28.41 -15.80
CA ASP A 10 4.94 27.48 -15.79
C ASP A 10 4.95 26.52 -16.99
N ALA A 11 5.47 26.96 -18.13
CA ALA A 11 5.59 26.14 -19.34
C ALA A 11 6.58 24.97 -19.18
N GLU A 12 7.63 25.14 -18.36
CA GLU A 12 8.63 24.11 -18.09
C GLU A 12 8.12 23.02 -17.14
N ILE A 13 7.13 23.34 -16.31
CA ILE A 13 6.61 22.42 -15.31
C ILE A 13 5.58 21.43 -15.89
N LEU A 14 4.82 21.86 -16.89
CA LEU A 14 3.76 21.03 -17.46
C LEU A 14 4.31 19.68 -18.00
N PRO A 15 5.40 19.64 -18.78
CA PRO A 15 5.99 18.38 -19.22
C PRO A 15 6.43 17.46 -18.07
N LEU A 16 6.89 18.03 -16.94
CA LEU A 16 7.28 17.23 -15.77
C LEU A 16 6.06 16.59 -15.09
N ILE A 17 4.94 17.31 -15.06
CA ILE A 17 3.67 16.78 -14.55
C ILE A 17 3.17 15.66 -15.46
N GLU A 18 3.17 15.86 -16.77
CA GLU A 18 2.73 14.89 -17.78
C GLU A 18 3.57 13.62 -17.74
N ALA A 19 4.90 13.74 -17.59
CA ALA A 19 5.80 12.59 -17.44
C ALA A 19 5.45 11.73 -16.22
N VAL A 20 5.15 12.38 -15.07
CA VAL A 20 4.72 11.66 -13.87
C VAL A 20 3.35 11.02 -14.07
N MET A 21 2.40 11.73 -14.69
CA MET A 21 1.04 11.23 -14.87
C MET A 21 0.96 10.08 -15.89
N LYS A 22 1.85 10.04 -16.88
CA LYS A 22 1.95 8.93 -17.83
C LYS A 22 2.29 7.62 -17.12
N GLU A 23 3.17 7.66 -16.12
CA GLU A 23 3.56 6.49 -15.32
C GLU A 23 2.60 6.22 -14.15
N ARG A 24 1.90 7.25 -13.68
CA ARG A 24 1.06 7.24 -12.48
C ARG A 24 -0.32 7.88 -12.73
N PRO A 25 -1.13 7.32 -13.63
CA PRO A 25 -2.40 7.93 -14.04
C PRO A 25 -3.41 8.07 -12.90
N SER A 26 -3.30 7.25 -11.85
CA SER A 26 -4.14 7.28 -10.64
C SER A 26 -3.75 8.35 -9.63
N TYR A 27 -2.65 9.12 -9.86
CA TYR A 27 -2.15 10.07 -8.86
C TYR A 27 -2.88 11.41 -8.92
N GLY A 28 -3.47 11.81 -7.79
CA GLY A 28 -3.96 13.18 -7.62
C GLY A 28 -2.83 14.17 -7.40
N TYR A 29 -3.12 15.46 -7.56
CA TYR A 29 -2.15 16.57 -7.54
C TYR A 29 -1.16 16.55 -6.35
N LYS A 30 -1.56 16.05 -5.18
CA LYS A 30 -0.68 15.98 -4.01
C LYS A 30 0.45 14.98 -4.22
N ARG A 31 0.13 13.78 -4.73
CA ARG A 31 1.10 12.72 -5.04
C ARG A 31 1.94 13.11 -6.25
N VAL A 32 1.33 13.70 -7.29
CA VAL A 32 2.05 14.26 -8.45
C VAL A 32 3.06 15.31 -8.00
N THR A 33 2.69 16.23 -7.10
CA THR A 33 3.64 17.23 -6.57
C THR A 33 4.84 16.59 -5.91
N ALA A 34 4.61 15.57 -5.07
CA ALA A 34 5.69 14.88 -4.38
C ALA A 34 6.62 14.16 -5.37
N MET A 35 6.05 13.48 -6.37
CA MET A 35 6.82 12.77 -7.40
C MET A 35 7.62 13.73 -8.29
N VAL A 36 7.01 14.85 -8.75
CA VAL A 36 7.73 15.86 -9.53
C VAL A 36 8.90 16.43 -8.74
N ASN A 37 8.66 16.79 -7.48
CA ASN A 37 9.72 17.36 -6.63
C ASN A 37 10.84 16.36 -6.39
N LYS A 38 10.51 15.11 -6.08
CA LYS A 38 11.48 14.03 -5.86
C LYS A 38 12.29 13.71 -7.11
N ARG A 39 11.60 13.45 -8.24
CA ARG A 39 12.24 12.96 -9.47
C ARG A 39 13.14 13.99 -10.13
N PHE A 40 12.71 15.26 -10.10
CA PHE A 40 13.40 16.35 -10.81
C PHE A 40 14.18 17.29 -9.88
N GLY A 41 14.34 16.93 -8.59
CA GLY A 41 15.08 17.74 -7.62
C GLY A 41 14.50 19.15 -7.42
N ARG A 42 13.17 19.29 -7.43
CA ARG A 42 12.46 20.56 -7.35
C ARG A 42 11.71 20.70 -6.03
N THR A 43 11.28 21.95 -5.74
CA THR A 43 10.53 22.30 -4.52
C THR A 43 9.24 23.06 -4.85
N TYR A 44 8.51 22.59 -5.87
CA TYR A 44 7.27 23.24 -6.29
C TYR A 44 6.19 23.12 -5.21
N ASN A 45 5.47 24.24 -4.99
CA ASN A 45 4.32 24.25 -4.12
C ASN A 45 3.13 23.49 -4.74
N ARG A 46 2.46 22.67 -3.94
CA ARG A 46 1.28 21.89 -4.37
C ARG A 46 0.15 22.73 -4.97
N LYS A 47 -0.03 24.01 -4.53
CA LYS A 47 -1.03 24.92 -5.10
C LYS A 47 -0.67 25.28 -6.54
N ARG A 48 0.63 25.38 -6.88
CA ARG A 48 1.10 25.64 -8.23
C ARG A 48 0.83 24.45 -9.14
N ILE A 49 1.22 23.25 -8.73
CA ILE A 49 0.94 22.01 -9.47
C ILE A 49 -0.56 21.81 -9.68
N TYR A 50 -1.37 21.99 -8.63
CA TYR A 50 -2.83 21.93 -8.74
C TYR A 50 -3.38 22.88 -9.82
N ARG A 51 -2.91 24.13 -9.85
CA ARG A 51 -3.33 25.14 -10.83
C ARG A 51 -2.98 24.70 -12.25
N LEU A 52 -1.76 24.19 -12.47
CA LEU A 52 -1.29 23.72 -13.78
C LEU A 52 -2.07 22.49 -14.23
N MET A 53 -2.24 21.50 -13.37
CA MET A 53 -3.06 20.31 -13.65
C MET A 53 -4.51 20.70 -13.97
N ARG A 54 -5.08 21.67 -13.26
CA ARG A 54 -6.44 22.16 -13.54
C ARG A 54 -6.52 22.83 -14.92
N LYS A 55 -5.53 23.67 -15.28
CA LYS A 55 -5.47 24.35 -16.58
C LYS A 55 -5.31 23.35 -17.73
N GLY A 56 -4.52 22.31 -17.53
CA GLY A 56 -4.28 21.24 -18.51
C GLY A 56 -5.36 20.13 -18.54
N GLY A 57 -6.43 20.22 -17.74
CA GLY A 57 -7.46 19.19 -17.71
C GLY A 57 -6.99 17.86 -17.08
N LEU A 58 -5.88 17.88 -16.30
CA LEU A 58 -5.19 16.70 -15.76
C LEU A 58 -5.65 16.31 -14.34
N LEU A 59 -6.68 16.97 -13.82
CA LEU A 59 -7.21 16.60 -12.49
C LEU A 59 -8.11 15.37 -12.60
N LEU A 60 -7.92 14.44 -11.67
CA LEU A 60 -8.82 13.30 -11.55
C LEU A 60 -10.25 13.75 -11.20
N PRO A 61 -11.27 13.07 -11.72
CA PRO A 61 -12.66 13.31 -11.34
C PRO A 61 -12.83 13.20 -9.83
N ARG A 62 -13.61 14.10 -9.25
CA ARG A 62 -13.99 13.99 -7.84
C ARG A 62 -14.99 12.85 -7.69
N GLN A 63 -14.58 11.78 -7.04
CA GLN A 63 -15.54 10.81 -6.57
C GLN A 63 -16.26 11.37 -5.33
N PRO A 64 -17.59 11.27 -5.25
CA PRO A 64 -18.31 11.61 -4.04
C PRO A 64 -17.79 10.70 -2.92
N VAL A 65 -17.22 11.30 -1.89
CA VAL A 65 -16.83 10.55 -0.69
C VAL A 65 -18.14 10.24 0.04
N ASN A 66 -18.61 8.99 -0.05
CA ASN A 66 -19.58 8.48 0.90
C ASN A 66 -18.89 8.52 2.28
N ARG A 67 -19.16 9.60 3.00
CA ARG A 67 -18.85 9.68 4.42
C ARG A 67 -19.87 8.82 5.18
N ALA A 68 -19.79 7.50 5.01
CA ALA A 68 -20.29 6.63 6.06
C ALA A 68 -19.62 7.13 7.34
N GLN A 69 -20.44 7.48 8.32
CA GLN A 69 -19.95 7.92 9.63
C GLN A 69 -19.09 6.79 10.19
N HIS A 70 -17.78 6.90 10.00
CA HIS A 70 -16.85 6.07 10.73
C HIS A 70 -16.92 6.51 12.19
N LEU A 71 -17.82 5.91 12.92
CA LEU A 71 -17.86 5.90 14.40
C LEU A 71 -16.65 5.09 14.92
N GLY A 72 -15.52 5.22 14.27
CA GLY A 72 -14.29 4.53 14.61
C GLY A 72 -13.54 5.29 15.69
N THR A 73 -13.34 4.64 16.79
CA THR A 73 -12.47 5.03 17.89
C THR A 73 -11.05 5.24 17.39
N GLY A 74 -10.74 6.44 16.93
CA GLY A 74 -9.38 6.92 16.74
C GLY A 74 -8.54 6.21 15.66
N LYS A 75 -7.58 6.94 15.13
CA LYS A 75 -6.58 6.40 14.20
C LYS A 75 -5.57 5.57 14.99
N VAL A 76 -5.55 4.26 14.79
CA VAL A 76 -4.52 3.41 15.37
C VAL A 76 -3.16 3.81 14.77
N MET A 77 -2.30 4.39 15.60
CA MET A 77 -0.92 4.70 15.23
C MET A 77 0.00 3.67 15.87
N VAL A 78 0.82 3.02 15.04
CA VAL A 78 1.89 2.14 15.49
C VAL A 78 3.18 2.96 15.48
N PRO A 79 3.79 3.24 16.64
CA PRO A 79 4.87 4.23 16.76
C PRO A 79 6.20 3.77 16.17
N ARG A 80 6.45 2.46 16.09
CA ARG A 80 7.71 1.89 15.59
C ARG A 80 7.46 0.73 14.65
N PRO A 81 8.33 0.51 13.65
CA PRO A 81 8.31 -0.69 12.83
C PRO A 81 8.42 -1.97 13.68
N ASN A 82 7.88 -3.06 13.17
CA ASN A 82 7.91 -4.38 13.80
C ASN A 82 7.20 -4.49 15.18
N MET A 83 6.30 -3.56 15.50
CA MET A 83 5.40 -3.72 16.64
C MET A 83 4.10 -4.44 16.24
N ARG A 84 3.60 -4.15 15.05
CA ARG A 84 2.39 -4.75 14.51
C ARG A 84 2.49 -4.91 13.00
N TRP A 85 2.26 -6.12 12.54
CA TRP A 85 2.03 -6.44 11.15
C TRP A 85 0.55 -6.73 10.95
N CYS A 86 0.02 -6.43 9.78
CA CYS A 86 -1.31 -6.87 9.37
C CYS A 86 -1.21 -7.74 8.12
N SER A 87 -2.14 -8.67 8.01
CA SER A 87 -2.29 -9.54 6.85
C SER A 87 -3.75 -9.57 6.42
N ASP A 88 -3.94 -9.71 5.13
CA ASP A 88 -5.24 -9.85 4.49
C ASP A 88 -5.08 -10.56 3.15
N CYS A 89 -6.19 -11.00 2.57
CA CYS A 89 -6.24 -11.59 1.26
C CYS A 89 -7.12 -10.75 0.33
N PHE A 90 -6.75 -10.70 -0.96
CA PHE A 90 -7.59 -10.08 -1.97
C PHE A 90 -7.50 -10.82 -3.30
N GLU A 91 -8.48 -10.59 -4.13
CA GLU A 91 -8.59 -11.20 -5.44
C GLU A 91 -8.40 -10.16 -6.54
N ILE A 92 -7.75 -10.59 -7.61
CA ILE A 92 -7.62 -9.86 -8.88
C ILE A 92 -8.38 -10.70 -9.94
N LYS A 93 -9.44 -10.11 -10.51
CA LYS A 93 -10.15 -10.71 -11.63
C LYS A 93 -9.47 -10.27 -12.93
N CYS A 94 -9.05 -11.24 -13.74
CA CYS A 94 -8.48 -11.01 -15.07
C CYS A 94 -9.57 -10.81 -16.12
N TRP A 95 -9.20 -10.29 -17.29
CA TRP A 95 -10.14 -10.04 -18.37
C TRP A 95 -10.70 -11.33 -19.01
N ASN A 96 -9.91 -12.40 -18.96
CA ASN A 96 -10.32 -13.75 -19.40
C ASN A 96 -11.10 -14.53 -18.33
N ASP A 97 -11.65 -13.85 -17.29
CA ASP A 97 -12.35 -14.42 -16.15
C ASP A 97 -11.51 -15.27 -15.18
N GLU A 98 -10.23 -15.51 -15.44
CA GLU A 98 -9.33 -16.10 -14.45
C GLU A 98 -9.19 -15.22 -13.21
N ARG A 99 -8.77 -15.82 -12.09
CA ARG A 99 -8.58 -15.12 -10.82
C ARG A 99 -7.19 -15.37 -10.28
N VAL A 100 -6.64 -14.35 -9.68
CA VAL A 100 -5.39 -14.44 -8.90
C VAL A 100 -5.71 -14.04 -7.47
N HIS A 101 -5.46 -14.95 -6.55
CA HIS A 101 -5.62 -14.73 -5.12
C HIS A 101 -4.28 -14.31 -4.53
N VAL A 102 -4.29 -13.24 -3.75
CA VAL A 102 -3.07 -12.65 -3.17
C VAL A 102 -3.24 -12.54 -1.68
N ALA A 103 -2.30 -13.10 -0.91
CA ALA A 103 -2.14 -12.86 0.52
C ALA A 103 -0.90 -12.01 0.76
N PHE A 104 -0.93 -11.09 1.72
CA PHE A 104 0.21 -10.23 2.03
C PHE A 104 0.41 -10.02 3.52
N ALA A 105 1.63 -9.68 3.90
CA ALA A 105 2.02 -9.22 5.22
C ALA A 105 2.60 -7.81 5.12
N MET A 106 2.06 -6.85 5.88
CA MET A 106 2.46 -5.45 5.87
C MET A 106 2.75 -4.95 7.29
N ASP A 107 3.82 -4.19 7.46
CA ASP A 107 4.08 -3.47 8.72
C ASP A 107 3.14 -2.26 8.86
N CYS A 108 2.46 -2.16 10.00
CA CYS A 108 1.47 -1.11 10.23
C CYS A 108 2.09 0.27 10.49
N CYS A 109 3.38 0.36 10.81
CA CYS A 109 4.07 1.64 11.03
C CYS A 109 4.60 2.23 9.73
N ASP A 110 5.47 1.50 9.03
CA ASP A 110 6.13 1.96 7.80
C ASP A 110 5.38 1.61 6.52
N ARG A 111 4.33 0.77 6.60
CA ARG A 111 3.49 0.29 5.50
C ARG A 111 4.24 -0.49 4.43
N GLU A 112 5.42 -0.99 4.74
CA GLU A 112 6.14 -1.89 3.85
C GLU A 112 5.40 -3.23 3.75
N VAL A 113 5.10 -3.64 2.54
CA VAL A 113 4.68 -5.03 2.27
C VAL A 113 5.94 -5.89 2.39
N ILE A 114 6.03 -6.64 3.48
CA ILE A 114 7.20 -7.45 3.83
C ILE A 114 7.31 -8.62 2.89
N HIS A 115 6.18 -9.29 2.68
CA HIS A 115 6.05 -10.40 1.76
C HIS A 115 4.62 -10.55 1.25
N PHE A 116 4.47 -11.23 0.12
CA PHE A 116 3.19 -11.64 -0.43
C PHE A 116 3.32 -13.02 -1.08
N LEU A 117 2.21 -13.72 -1.14
CA LEU A 117 2.02 -14.94 -1.92
C LEU A 117 0.87 -14.72 -2.90
N ALA A 118 0.96 -15.33 -4.07
CA ALA A 118 -0.09 -15.24 -5.08
C ALA A 118 -0.29 -16.59 -5.76
N SER A 119 -1.54 -16.96 -6.01
CA SER A 119 -1.94 -18.23 -6.61
C SER A 119 -3.14 -18.06 -7.53
N ARG A 120 -3.32 -19.01 -8.46
CA ARG A 120 -4.55 -19.17 -9.23
C ARG A 120 -5.66 -19.88 -8.45
N THR A 121 -5.28 -20.56 -7.38
CA THR A 121 -6.22 -21.23 -6.47
C THR A 121 -6.44 -20.39 -5.22
N ASP A 122 -7.49 -20.72 -4.47
CA ASP A 122 -7.76 -20.09 -3.18
C ASP A 122 -6.53 -20.17 -2.25
N ILE A 123 -6.42 -19.17 -1.38
CA ILE A 123 -5.40 -19.16 -0.32
C ILE A 123 -5.89 -20.03 0.83
N PHE A 124 -5.06 -20.98 1.23
CA PHE A 124 -5.33 -21.90 2.34
C PHE A 124 -4.47 -21.56 3.55
N SER A 125 -4.75 -22.25 4.68
CA SER A 125 -4.00 -22.05 5.93
C SER A 125 -2.50 -22.30 5.79
N ASN A 126 -2.09 -23.26 4.94
CA ASN A 126 -0.68 -23.54 4.67
C ASN A 126 0.02 -22.37 3.97
N ASP A 127 -0.67 -21.68 3.07
CA ASP A 127 -0.13 -20.51 2.39
C ASP A 127 0.09 -19.35 3.39
N ILE A 128 -0.86 -19.18 4.32
CA ILE A 128 -0.69 -18.18 5.40
C ILE A 128 0.47 -18.55 6.33
N GLN A 129 0.67 -19.82 6.62
CA GLN A 129 1.82 -20.29 7.40
C GLN A 129 3.15 -20.01 6.68
N GLN A 130 3.21 -20.27 5.37
CA GLN A 130 4.36 -19.93 4.53
C GLN A 130 4.58 -18.42 4.50
N LEU A 131 3.52 -17.61 4.31
CA LEU A 131 3.60 -16.15 4.33
C LEU A 131 4.20 -15.63 5.64
N MET A 132 3.79 -16.16 6.78
CA MET A 132 4.35 -15.80 8.09
C MET A 132 5.84 -16.12 8.19
N LEU A 133 6.23 -17.35 7.83
CA LEU A 133 7.62 -17.82 7.88
C LEU A 133 8.52 -16.96 7.02
N GLU A 134 8.18 -16.80 5.75
CA GLU A 134 8.97 -16.02 4.81
C GLU A 134 8.98 -14.52 5.15
N SER A 135 7.91 -13.99 5.73
CA SER A 135 7.89 -12.60 6.23
C SER A 135 8.91 -12.40 7.36
N VAL A 136 8.99 -13.33 8.30
CA VAL A 136 9.97 -13.26 9.40
C VAL A 136 11.40 -13.39 8.87
N GLU A 137 11.65 -14.35 7.98
CA GLU A 137 12.97 -14.54 7.37
C GLU A 137 13.42 -13.31 6.57
N ARG A 138 12.55 -12.77 5.70
CA ARG A 138 12.84 -11.58 4.88
C ARG A 138 13.10 -10.34 5.71
N ARG A 139 12.39 -10.19 6.82
CA ARG A 139 12.49 -8.98 7.67
C ARG A 139 13.70 -9.02 8.58
N PHE A 140 14.09 -10.20 9.08
CA PHE A 140 15.11 -10.35 10.15
C PHE A 140 16.28 -11.25 9.76
N GLY A 141 16.21 -12.02 8.68
CA GLY A 141 17.22 -13.02 8.33
C GLY A 141 17.32 -14.16 9.36
N LYS A 142 16.26 -14.42 10.12
CA LYS A 142 16.22 -15.39 11.23
C LYS A 142 14.89 -16.14 11.21
N PRO A 143 14.86 -17.38 11.74
CA PRO A 143 13.65 -18.21 11.73
C PRO A 143 12.57 -17.75 12.74
N ARG A 144 12.90 -16.84 13.65
CA ARG A 144 11.93 -16.27 14.61
C ARG A 144 12.31 -14.85 15.00
N VAL A 145 11.34 -14.08 15.44
CA VAL A 145 11.56 -12.72 15.96
C VAL A 145 12.03 -12.76 17.42
N LEU A 146 12.85 -11.79 17.83
CA LEU A 146 13.35 -11.67 19.20
C LEU A 146 12.33 -11.03 20.14
N HIS A 147 11.53 -10.10 19.63
CA HIS A 147 10.48 -9.40 20.37
C HIS A 147 9.13 -9.70 19.75
N PRO A 148 8.09 -10.01 20.52
CA PRO A 148 6.79 -10.37 19.98
C PRO A 148 6.21 -9.27 19.10
N ILE A 149 5.79 -9.63 17.88
CA ILE A 149 5.12 -8.75 16.93
C ILE A 149 3.64 -9.12 16.89
N GLN A 150 2.75 -8.14 17.00
CA GLN A 150 1.33 -8.39 16.82
C GLN A 150 1.04 -8.72 15.35
N TRP A 151 0.41 -9.87 15.10
CA TRP A 151 -0.06 -10.31 13.80
C TRP A 151 -1.56 -10.08 13.71
N LEU A 152 -1.95 -8.95 13.11
CA LEU A 152 -3.35 -8.52 13.02
C LEU A 152 -4.00 -9.04 11.75
N THR A 153 -5.11 -9.74 11.89
CA THR A 153 -5.91 -10.26 10.77
C THR A 153 -7.39 -10.12 11.08
N ASP A 154 -8.21 -10.34 10.08
CA ASP A 154 -9.61 -10.63 10.31
C ASP A 154 -9.80 -12.04 10.93
N ARG A 155 -11.06 -12.48 11.06
CA ARG A 155 -11.41 -13.82 11.55
C ARG A 155 -11.65 -14.81 10.42
N GLY A 156 -11.02 -14.62 9.27
CA GLY A 156 -11.10 -15.57 8.16
C GLY A 156 -10.60 -16.95 8.55
N SER A 157 -11.21 -18.01 8.00
CA SER A 157 -10.93 -19.41 8.35
C SER A 157 -9.44 -19.77 8.22
N VAL A 158 -8.75 -19.19 7.24
CA VAL A 158 -7.32 -19.43 6.97
C VAL A 158 -6.41 -18.91 8.10
N TYR A 159 -6.85 -17.92 8.88
CA TYR A 159 -6.09 -17.30 9.96
C TYR A 159 -6.39 -17.92 11.35
N ILE A 160 -7.62 -18.40 11.56
CA ILE A 160 -8.05 -18.90 12.88
C ILE A 160 -7.70 -20.35 13.14
N SER A 161 -7.16 -21.09 12.16
CA SER A 161 -6.83 -22.49 12.34
C SER A 161 -5.80 -22.67 13.48
N LYS A 162 -5.94 -23.71 14.28
CA LYS A 162 -5.07 -23.99 15.42
C LYS A 162 -3.59 -24.04 15.00
N HIS A 163 -3.29 -24.76 13.92
CA HIS A 163 -1.94 -24.89 13.39
C HIS A 163 -1.32 -23.55 12.98
N THR A 164 -2.12 -22.66 12.35
CA THR A 164 -1.67 -21.30 11.97
C THR A 164 -1.32 -20.47 13.20
N GLN A 165 -2.14 -20.52 14.25
CA GLN A 165 -1.87 -19.79 15.50
C GLN A 165 -0.67 -20.35 16.28
N GLU A 166 -0.51 -21.67 16.30
CA GLU A 166 0.65 -22.33 16.92
C GLU A 166 1.95 -21.95 16.20
N LEU A 167 1.95 -21.96 14.86
CA LEU A 167 3.11 -21.52 14.07
C LEU A 167 3.41 -20.05 14.32
N ALA A 168 2.41 -19.16 14.28
CA ALA A 168 2.60 -17.75 14.60
C ALA A 168 3.32 -17.56 15.93
N THR A 169 2.86 -18.26 16.96
CA THR A 169 3.46 -18.20 18.31
C THR A 169 4.92 -18.69 18.31
N ARG A 170 5.23 -19.80 17.61
CA ARG A 170 6.60 -20.32 17.47
C ARG A 170 7.53 -19.32 16.75
N LEU A 171 7.03 -18.60 15.75
CA LEU A 171 7.76 -17.55 15.05
C LEU A 171 7.95 -16.27 15.90
N GLY A 172 7.25 -16.17 17.05
CA GLY A 172 7.21 -14.99 17.90
C GLY A 172 6.21 -13.92 17.42
N LEU A 173 5.30 -14.31 16.53
CA LEU A 173 4.15 -13.50 16.16
C LEU A 173 3.03 -13.72 17.17
N ARG A 174 2.40 -12.64 17.64
CA ARG A 174 1.25 -12.73 18.55
C ARG A 174 -0.04 -12.53 17.75
N PRO A 175 -0.84 -13.58 17.52
CA PRO A 175 -2.11 -13.45 16.82
C PRO A 175 -3.02 -12.42 17.50
N CYS A 176 -3.54 -11.50 16.71
CA CYS A 176 -4.50 -10.49 17.11
C CYS A 176 -5.61 -10.47 16.05
N PHE A 177 -6.85 -10.57 16.48
CA PHE A 177 -7.98 -10.54 15.56
C PHE A 177 -8.72 -9.22 15.67
N THR A 178 -9.25 -8.76 14.55
CA THR A 178 -10.15 -7.61 14.56
C THR A 178 -11.37 -7.92 15.41
N ALA A 179 -11.87 -6.90 16.13
CA ALA A 179 -13.11 -7.07 16.89
C ALA A 179 -14.25 -7.46 15.95
N ALA A 180 -15.11 -8.37 16.41
CA ALA A 180 -16.28 -8.77 15.65
C ALA A 180 -17.12 -7.50 15.34
N TYR A 181 -17.57 -7.40 14.08
CA TYR A 181 -18.36 -6.25 13.60
C TYR A 181 -17.65 -4.88 13.64
N SER A 182 -16.31 -4.83 13.69
CA SER A 182 -15.56 -3.57 13.63
C SER A 182 -14.70 -3.48 12.35
N PRO A 183 -15.26 -3.02 11.23
CA PRO A 183 -14.53 -2.86 9.97
C PRO A 183 -13.28 -1.98 10.11
N ALA A 184 -13.33 -1.00 11.02
CA ALA A 184 -12.22 -0.06 11.22
C ALA A 184 -10.93 -0.71 11.78
N SER A 185 -11.01 -1.93 12.31
CA SER A 185 -9.88 -2.58 12.98
C SER A 185 -8.83 -3.14 11.99
N ASN A 186 -9.20 -3.48 10.72
CA ASN A 186 -8.28 -3.86 9.65
C ASN A 186 -8.11 -2.77 8.57
N GLY A 187 -8.52 -1.55 8.88
CA GLY A 187 -8.53 -0.44 7.90
C GLY A 187 -7.18 -0.14 7.24
N MET A 188 -6.05 -0.62 7.78
CA MET A 188 -4.74 -0.48 7.13
C MET A 188 -4.56 -1.48 6.00
N ALA A 189 -4.96 -2.73 6.19
CA ALA A 189 -4.93 -3.75 5.14
C ALA A 189 -5.91 -3.41 4.02
N GLU A 190 -7.15 -3.01 4.38
CA GLU A 190 -8.15 -2.53 3.41
C GLU A 190 -7.64 -1.32 2.60
N ALA A 191 -6.97 -0.37 3.26
CA ALA A 191 -6.38 0.79 2.58
C ALA A 191 -5.23 0.41 1.64
N LEU A 192 -4.43 -0.61 1.99
CA LEU A 192 -3.44 -1.19 1.08
C LEU A 192 -4.16 -1.75 -0.15
N VAL A 193 -5.10 -2.66 0.04
CA VAL A 193 -5.83 -3.32 -1.07
C VAL A 193 -6.47 -2.28 -1.99
N ALA A 194 -7.17 -1.30 -1.43
CA ALA A 194 -7.81 -0.24 -2.21
C ALA A 194 -6.80 0.60 -3.02
N SER A 195 -5.67 0.96 -2.40
CA SER A 195 -4.63 1.72 -3.09
C SER A 195 -3.88 0.88 -4.12
N PHE A 196 -3.62 -0.39 -3.84
CA PHE A 196 -2.95 -1.30 -4.74
C PHE A 196 -3.82 -1.57 -5.99
N LYS A 197 -5.11 -1.86 -5.79
CA LYS A 197 -6.05 -2.02 -6.91
C LYS A 197 -6.12 -0.77 -7.79
N ARG A 198 -6.23 0.41 -7.19
CA ARG A 198 -6.30 1.68 -7.91
C ARG A 198 -5.00 1.99 -8.68
N ASP A 199 -3.83 1.75 -8.07
CA ASP A 199 -2.56 2.26 -8.56
C ASP A 199 -1.83 1.26 -9.48
N TYR A 200 -2.20 -0.03 -9.41
CA TYR A 200 -1.56 -1.09 -10.21
C TYR A 200 -2.56 -1.90 -11.05
N ILE A 201 -3.68 -2.37 -10.48
CA ILE A 201 -4.57 -3.29 -11.18
C ILE A 201 -5.43 -2.54 -12.20
N TYR A 202 -6.05 -1.42 -11.81
CA TYR A 202 -6.98 -0.69 -12.69
C TYR A 202 -6.29 0.16 -13.76
N VAL A 203 -4.97 0.26 -13.73
CA VAL A 203 -4.19 1.07 -14.68
C VAL A 203 -3.25 0.24 -15.56
N ASN A 204 -3.27 -1.08 -15.39
CA ASN A 204 -2.48 -2.02 -16.18
C ASN A 204 -3.39 -3.07 -16.82
N ASP A 205 -2.88 -3.71 -17.85
CA ASP A 205 -3.55 -4.81 -18.51
C ASP A 205 -3.50 -6.06 -17.61
N CYS A 206 -4.67 -6.64 -17.35
CA CYS A 206 -4.82 -7.86 -16.57
C CYS A 206 -5.48 -8.93 -17.45
N GLU A 207 -4.87 -9.23 -18.60
CA GLU A 207 -5.44 -10.13 -19.62
C GLU A 207 -5.59 -11.56 -19.10
N SER A 208 -4.62 -12.05 -18.33
CA SER A 208 -4.58 -13.43 -17.81
C SER A 208 -3.92 -13.51 -16.44
N ALA A 209 -4.16 -14.62 -15.75
CA ALA A 209 -3.52 -14.89 -14.46
C ALA A 209 -2.00 -14.99 -14.58
N ASP A 210 -1.45 -15.54 -15.68
CA ASP A 210 0.00 -15.61 -15.90
C ASP A 210 0.62 -14.23 -15.99
N LEU A 211 0.01 -13.33 -16.74
CA LEU A 211 0.48 -11.96 -16.85
C LEU A 211 0.46 -11.26 -15.48
N VAL A 212 -0.66 -11.35 -14.76
CA VAL A 212 -0.78 -10.73 -13.43
C VAL A 212 0.26 -11.30 -12.47
N LEU A 213 0.43 -12.63 -12.41
CA LEU A 213 1.42 -13.28 -11.56
C LEU A 213 2.85 -12.82 -11.87
N SER A 214 3.16 -12.61 -13.15
CA SER A 214 4.48 -12.11 -13.59
C SER A 214 4.73 -10.65 -13.18
N LEU A 215 3.67 -9.82 -13.11
CA LEU A 215 3.74 -8.39 -12.79
C LEU A 215 3.74 -8.10 -11.28
N LEU A 216 3.11 -8.95 -10.46
CA LEU A 216 2.98 -8.75 -9.02
C LEU A 216 4.31 -8.45 -8.30
N PRO A 217 5.43 -9.16 -8.57
CA PRO A 217 6.70 -8.85 -7.92
C PRO A 217 7.18 -7.43 -8.18
N SER A 218 7.05 -6.96 -9.41
CA SER A 218 7.44 -5.60 -9.80
C SER A 218 6.51 -4.55 -9.19
N TRP A 219 5.21 -4.81 -9.11
CA TRP A 219 4.23 -3.91 -8.50
C TRP A 219 4.46 -3.75 -7.00
N PHE A 220 4.72 -4.85 -6.26
CA PHE A 220 5.03 -4.77 -4.83
C PHE A 220 6.40 -4.13 -4.57
N ALA A 221 7.38 -4.37 -5.43
CA ALA A 221 8.67 -3.68 -5.35
C ALA A 221 8.50 -2.17 -5.54
N ASP A 222 7.76 -1.75 -6.55
CA ASP A 222 7.44 -0.35 -6.82
C ASP A 222 6.62 0.29 -5.68
N TYR A 223 5.62 -0.42 -5.15
CA TYR A 223 4.86 0.01 -3.98
C TYR A 223 5.78 0.33 -2.80
N ASN A 224 6.75 -0.54 -2.52
CA ASN A 224 7.67 -0.38 -1.40
C ASN A 224 8.72 0.71 -1.63
N GLU A 225 9.23 0.87 -2.87
CA GLU A 225 10.39 1.74 -3.16
C GLU A 225 10.00 3.11 -3.71
N GLN A 226 8.93 3.20 -4.50
CA GLN A 226 8.63 4.40 -5.29
C GLN A 226 7.29 5.06 -4.94
N ALA A 227 6.26 4.26 -4.62
CA ALA A 227 4.92 4.80 -4.43
C ALA A 227 4.86 5.76 -3.24
N THR A 228 4.34 6.96 -3.47
CA THR A 228 4.22 7.98 -2.42
C THR A 228 2.95 7.82 -1.60
N HIS A 229 3.08 7.78 -0.28
CA HIS A 229 1.98 7.62 0.66
C HIS A 229 1.75 8.89 1.48
N SER A 230 0.54 9.42 1.46
CA SER A 230 0.19 10.62 2.24
C SER A 230 0.36 10.42 3.75
N ALA A 231 0.11 9.21 4.23
CA ALA A 231 0.29 8.86 5.64
C ALA A 231 1.77 8.75 6.07
N LEU A 232 2.68 8.59 5.10
CA LEU A 232 4.13 8.54 5.31
C LEU A 232 4.81 9.85 4.87
N THR A 233 4.12 10.98 4.99
CA THR A 233 4.62 12.29 4.57
C THR A 233 5.09 12.35 3.10
N MET A 234 4.36 11.69 2.21
CA MET A 234 4.67 11.54 0.77
C MET A 234 5.96 10.77 0.48
N ARG A 235 6.43 9.95 1.38
CA ARG A 235 7.53 9.00 1.15
C ARG A 235 6.98 7.64 0.75
N SER A 236 7.83 6.82 0.12
CA SER A 236 7.57 5.40 -0.03
C SER A 236 7.78 4.65 1.31
N PRO A 237 7.24 3.44 1.48
CA PRO A 237 7.43 2.64 2.68
C PRO A 237 8.90 2.50 3.09
N ARG A 238 9.78 2.11 2.19
CA ARG A 238 11.21 1.92 2.47
C ARG A 238 11.95 3.23 2.70
N GLU A 239 11.60 4.31 2.01
CA GLU A 239 12.14 5.65 2.31
C GLU A 239 11.76 6.10 3.72
N TYR A 240 10.50 5.87 4.10
CA TYR A 240 10.04 6.23 5.44
C TYR A 240 10.76 5.42 6.51
N ARG A 241 10.91 4.11 6.33
CA ARG A 241 11.65 3.23 7.23
C ARG A 241 13.12 3.63 7.37
N ARG A 242 13.80 3.91 6.23
CA ARG A 242 15.20 4.41 6.27
C ARG A 242 15.32 5.69 7.08
N ALA A 243 14.37 6.61 6.92
CA ALA A 243 14.37 7.87 7.68
C ALA A 243 14.14 7.66 9.19
N LEU A 244 13.33 6.68 9.59
CA LEU A 244 13.17 6.32 11.00
C LEU A 244 14.46 5.76 11.61
N ASN A 245 15.19 4.93 10.88
CA ASN A 245 16.43 4.32 11.34
C ASN A 245 17.60 5.33 11.44
N LEU A 246 17.51 6.50 10.79
CA LEU A 246 18.51 7.57 10.87
C LEU A 246 18.29 8.52 12.06
N VAL A 247 17.12 8.46 12.69
CA VAL A 247 16.72 9.34 13.81
C VAL A 247 16.79 8.59 15.16
N GLY A 248 17.03 7.29 15.16
CA GLY A 248 17.23 6.42 16.34
C GLY A 248 18.63 5.93 16.41
#